data_d63dec95c08303473dd4674e9e2b875a
#
_entry.id   d63dec95c08303473dd4674e9e2b875a
#
_cell.length_a   1.000
_cell.length_b   1.000
_cell.length_c   1.000
_cell.angle_alpha   90.00
_cell.angle_beta   90.00
_cell.angle_gamma   90.00
#
_symmetry.space_group_name_H-M   'P 1'
#
loop_
_entity.id
_entity.type
_entity.pdbx_description
1 polymer ?
#
loop_
_entity_poly.entity_id
_entity_poly.type
_entity_poly.pdbx_seq_one_letter_code
_entity_poly.pdbx_strand_id
1 'polypeptide(L)'
;MNVVVFGKGKLAINVCDYLLKRNELCHVVPVIPEPSWTNSLIEWCTENSVPYTTSGDYRDLNLRVDLGISVFYGKIFKKDFIDSCGRLINIHNGPLPRYRGMSPINWALKNEETE
;
A
#
# COMPACT_ATOMS: atom_id res chain seq x y z
N MET A 1 13.54 6.81 -6.42
CA MET A 1 12.07 6.77 -6.51
C MET A 1 11.50 6.34 -5.17
N ASN A 2 10.44 6.99 -4.76
CA ASN A 2 9.83 6.68 -3.46
C ASN A 2 8.76 5.60 -3.62
N VAL A 3 9.02 4.44 -3.03
CA VAL A 3 8.06 3.34 -3.06
C VAL A 3 7.45 3.21 -1.66
N VAL A 4 6.14 3.24 -1.59
CA VAL A 4 5.41 3.19 -0.32
C VAL A 4 4.41 2.05 -0.35
N VAL A 5 4.35 1.28 0.72
CA VAL A 5 3.39 0.19 0.84
C VAL A 5 2.33 0.58 1.86
N PHE A 6 1.06 0.38 1.49
CA PHE A 6 -0.07 0.68 2.36
C PHE A 6 -0.78 -0.64 2.64
N GLY A 7 -0.92 -1.02 3.89
CA GLY A 7 -1.64 -2.27 4.10
C GLY A 7 -1.44 -2.95 5.44
N LYS A 8 -1.68 -4.23 5.45
CA LYS A 8 -1.59 -5.05 6.65
C LYS A 8 -1.34 -6.50 6.30
N GLY A 9 -0.85 -7.24 7.28
CA GLY A 9 -0.79 -8.67 7.20
C GLY A 9 0.41 -9.24 6.47
N LYS A 10 0.40 -10.55 6.35
CA LYS A 10 1.55 -11.27 5.83
C LYS A 10 1.90 -10.90 4.40
N LEU A 11 0.90 -10.71 3.57
CA LEU A 11 1.19 -10.38 2.17
C LEU A 11 1.87 -9.01 2.08
N ALA A 12 1.40 -8.05 2.89
CA ALA A 12 2.04 -6.74 2.90
C ALA A 12 3.48 -6.86 3.39
N ILE A 13 3.71 -7.70 4.40
CA ILE A 13 5.06 -7.93 4.92
C ILE A 13 5.93 -8.52 3.84
N ASN A 14 5.42 -9.49 3.09
CA ASN A 14 6.20 -10.11 2.02
C ASN A 14 6.57 -9.11 0.94
N VAL A 15 5.64 -8.25 0.58
CA VAL A 15 5.91 -7.21 -0.42
C VAL A 15 6.97 -6.25 0.11
N CYS A 16 6.84 -5.84 1.37
CA CYS A 16 7.81 -4.94 1.97
C CYS A 16 9.20 -5.58 2.04
N ASP A 17 9.26 -6.84 2.41
CA ASP A 17 10.53 -7.52 2.53
C ASP A 17 11.23 -7.63 1.17
N TYR A 18 10.46 -7.93 0.14
CA TYR A 18 11.00 -8.00 -1.21
C TYR A 18 11.58 -6.65 -1.61
N LEU A 19 10.85 -5.57 -1.34
CA LEU A 19 11.30 -4.24 -1.70
C LEU A 19 12.49 -3.79 -0.87
N LEU A 20 12.50 -4.16 0.40
CA LEU A 20 13.59 -3.78 1.28
C LEU A 20 14.91 -4.42 0.82
N LYS A 21 14.85 -5.68 0.43
CA LYS A 21 16.04 -6.37 -0.04
C LYS A 21 16.60 -5.78 -1.32
N ARG A 22 15.79 -5.05 -2.05
CA ARG A 22 16.22 -4.40 -3.26
C ARG A 22 16.54 -2.92 -3.01
N ASN A 23 16.50 -2.50 -1.75
CA ASN A 23 16.74 -1.10 -1.37
C ASN A 23 15.76 -0.15 -2.05
N GLU A 24 14.53 -0.60 -2.20
CA GLU A 24 13.51 0.20 -2.87
C GLU A 24 12.40 0.68 -1.95
N LEU A 25 12.28 0.11 -0.76
CA LEU A 25 11.20 0.50 0.14
C LEU A 25 11.53 1.80 0.86
N CYS A 26 10.65 2.78 0.76
CA CYS A 26 10.87 4.08 1.34
C CYS A 26 10.07 4.30 2.62
N HIS A 27 8.84 3.84 2.65
CA HIS A 27 7.95 4.13 3.77
C HIS A 27 6.78 3.16 3.77
N VAL A 28 6.15 2.98 4.93
CA VAL A 28 4.99 2.10 5.05
C VAL A 28 3.86 2.85 5.72
N VAL A 29 2.63 2.66 5.24
CA VAL A 29 1.44 3.19 5.89
C VAL A 29 0.61 1.98 6.31
N PRO A 30 0.70 1.56 7.57
CA PRO A 30 -0.02 0.36 7.99
C PRO A 30 -1.47 0.67 8.31
N VAL A 31 -2.29 -0.36 8.38
CA VAL A 31 -3.66 -0.21 8.85
C VAL A 31 -3.62 -0.08 10.36
N ILE A 32 -4.23 0.95 10.91
CA ILE A 32 -4.26 1.18 12.35
C ILE A 32 -5.70 1.26 12.80
N PRO A 33 -6.12 0.48 13.77
CA PRO A 33 -5.34 -0.54 14.47
C PRO A 33 -5.19 -1.80 13.62
N GLU A 34 -4.11 -2.51 13.84
CA GLU A 34 -3.92 -3.76 13.12
C GLU A 34 -4.81 -4.84 13.70
N PRO A 35 -5.38 -5.69 12.86
CA PRO A 35 -6.16 -6.81 13.39
C PRO A 35 -5.27 -7.73 14.20
N SER A 36 -5.78 -8.25 15.31
CA SER A 36 -4.97 -9.08 16.18
C SER A 36 -4.71 -10.46 15.58
N TRP A 37 -5.50 -10.84 14.57
CA TRP A 37 -5.36 -12.17 14.00
C TRP A 37 -4.38 -12.26 12.84
N THR A 38 -3.72 -11.18 12.51
CA THR A 38 -2.79 -11.20 11.39
C THR A 38 -1.40 -10.79 11.86
N ASN A 39 -0.40 -11.06 11.03
CA ASN A 39 0.97 -10.66 11.36
C ASN A 39 1.05 -9.14 11.40
N SER A 40 1.89 -8.64 12.28
CA SER A 40 2.00 -7.20 12.48
C SER A 40 3.00 -6.57 11.51
N LEU A 41 2.49 -5.73 10.64
CA LEU A 41 3.34 -4.99 9.72
C LEU A 41 4.13 -3.92 10.49
N ILE A 42 3.52 -3.36 11.53
CA ILE A 42 4.21 -2.37 12.36
C ILE A 42 5.42 -2.99 13.04
N GLU A 43 5.26 -4.20 13.57
CA GLU A 43 6.35 -4.88 14.21
C GLU A 43 7.48 -5.13 13.21
N TRP A 44 7.11 -5.55 12.01
CA TRP A 44 8.09 -5.79 10.97
C TRP A 44 8.86 -4.49 10.64
N CYS A 45 8.15 -3.37 10.56
CA CYS A 45 8.78 -2.09 10.29
C CYS A 45 9.77 -1.72 11.39
N THR A 46 9.37 -1.95 12.63
CA THR A 46 10.23 -1.65 13.77
C THR A 46 11.49 -2.52 13.74
N GLU A 47 11.32 -3.79 13.46
CA GLU A 47 12.45 -4.72 13.43
C GLU A 47 13.42 -4.42 12.30
N ASN A 48 12.92 -3.87 11.22
CA ASN A 48 13.74 -3.62 10.05
C ASN A 48 14.11 -2.15 9.87
N SER A 49 13.79 -1.34 10.86
CA SER A 49 14.09 0.09 10.84
C SER A 49 13.50 0.81 9.62
N VAL A 50 12.29 0.44 9.26
CA VAL A 50 11.59 1.07 8.16
C VAL A 50 10.61 2.09 8.72
N PRO A 51 10.64 3.34 8.26
CA PRO A 51 9.73 4.35 8.78
C PRO A 51 8.29 4.05 8.38
N TYR A 52 7.37 4.38 9.25
CA TYR A 52 5.96 4.16 8.94
C TYR A 52 5.10 5.27 9.54
N THR A 53 3.90 5.44 8.98
CA THR A 53 2.98 6.47 9.43
C THR A 53 2.18 5.92 10.60
N THR A 54 2.37 6.51 11.77
CA THR A 54 1.77 5.98 13.01
C THR A 54 0.26 6.14 13.06
N SER A 55 -0.30 7.07 12.30
CA SER A 55 -1.75 7.25 12.27
C SER A 55 -2.43 6.23 11.37
N GLY A 56 -1.68 5.62 10.47
CA GLY A 56 -2.27 4.72 9.48
C GLY A 56 -3.04 5.43 8.38
N ASP A 57 -2.96 6.75 8.32
CA ASP A 57 -3.71 7.52 7.34
C ASP A 57 -2.77 8.00 6.25
N TYR A 58 -3.06 7.61 5.01
CA TYR A 58 -2.20 7.97 3.89
C TYR A 58 -2.10 9.48 3.72
N ARG A 59 -3.08 10.23 4.21
CA ARG A 59 -3.06 11.68 4.07
C ARG A 59 -2.01 12.33 4.95
N ASP A 60 -1.47 11.57 5.90
CA ASP A 60 -0.42 12.09 6.77
C ASP A 60 0.98 11.87 6.22
N LEU A 61 1.09 11.32 5.02
CA LEU A 61 2.38 11.16 4.39
C LEU A 61 2.96 12.50 4.01
N ASN A 62 4.25 12.67 4.25
CA ASN A 62 4.93 13.91 3.92
C ASN A 62 5.91 13.75 2.77
N LEU A 63 5.66 12.81 1.91
CA LEU A 63 6.56 12.61 0.78
C LEU A 63 5.75 12.28 -0.45
N ARG A 64 6.35 12.49 -1.60
CA ARG A 64 5.70 12.14 -2.84
C ARG A 64 5.83 10.65 -3.04
N VAL A 65 4.76 10.02 -3.47
CA VAL A 65 4.74 8.59 -3.74
C VAL A 65 4.93 8.39 -5.23
N ASP A 66 6.05 7.81 -5.61
CA ASP A 66 6.29 7.50 -7.02
C ASP A 66 5.61 6.19 -7.38
N LEU A 67 5.68 5.22 -6.48
CA LEU A 67 4.97 3.96 -6.66
C LEU A 67 4.35 3.58 -5.31
N GLY A 68 3.04 3.47 -5.29
CA GLY A 68 2.32 3.02 -4.11
C GLY A 68 1.76 1.64 -4.35
N ILE A 69 1.90 0.77 -3.36
CA ILE A 69 1.36 -0.59 -3.44
C ILE A 69 0.44 -0.78 -2.25
N SER A 70 -0.84 -0.96 -2.53
CA SER A 70 -1.85 -1.13 -1.49
C SER A 70 -2.16 -2.61 -1.35
N VAL A 71 -2.08 -3.13 -0.12
CA VAL A 71 -2.30 -4.54 0.17
C VAL A 71 -3.29 -4.62 1.32
N PHE A 72 -4.57 -4.72 1.00
CA PHE A 72 -5.64 -4.77 2.02
C PHE A 72 -5.65 -3.55 2.92
N TYR A 73 -5.39 -2.39 2.35
CA TYR A 73 -5.29 -1.18 3.16
C TYR A 73 -6.63 -0.76 3.77
N GLY A 74 -7.70 -0.86 3.02
CA GLY A 74 -9.02 -0.60 3.59
C GLY A 74 -9.52 0.83 3.47
N LYS A 75 -8.66 1.80 3.34
CA LYS A 75 -9.10 3.18 3.16
C LYS A 75 -9.20 3.49 1.68
N ILE A 76 -10.12 4.37 1.36
CA ILE A 76 -10.30 4.79 -0.03
C ILE A 76 -9.39 5.97 -0.29
N PHE A 77 -8.59 5.88 -1.34
CA PHE A 77 -7.70 6.97 -1.72
C PHE A 77 -8.51 8.02 -2.47
N LYS A 78 -8.32 9.27 -2.08
CA LYS A 78 -9.01 10.35 -2.77
C LYS A 78 -8.31 10.67 -4.06
N LYS A 79 -9.06 11.25 -4.97
CA LYS A 79 -8.54 11.55 -6.29
C LYS A 79 -7.29 12.41 -6.25
N ASP A 80 -7.26 13.40 -5.38
CA ASP A 80 -6.09 14.28 -5.27
C ASP A 80 -4.84 13.48 -4.98
N PHE A 81 -4.95 12.52 -4.06
CA PHE A 81 -3.81 11.72 -3.69
C PHE A 81 -3.41 10.80 -4.84
N ILE A 82 -4.39 10.18 -5.48
CA ILE A 82 -4.13 9.29 -6.59
C ILE A 82 -3.40 10.05 -7.71
N ASP A 83 -3.86 11.24 -7.99
CA ASP A 83 -3.25 12.04 -9.05
C ASP A 83 -1.84 12.49 -8.69
N SER A 84 -1.54 12.60 -7.42
CA SER A 84 -0.21 13.02 -6.99
C SER A 84 0.81 11.89 -7.05
N CYS A 85 0.34 10.64 -7.11
CA CYS A 85 1.25 9.50 -7.16
C CYS A 85 1.72 9.27 -8.57
N GLY A 86 2.93 8.75 -8.72
CA GLY A 86 3.38 8.34 -10.02
C GLY A 86 2.58 7.15 -10.49
N ARG A 87 2.40 6.18 -9.61
CA ARG A 87 1.61 5.00 -9.91
C ARG A 87 1.08 4.42 -8.62
N LEU A 88 -0.12 3.89 -8.66
CA LEU A 88 -0.72 3.28 -7.48
C LEU A 88 -1.33 1.94 -7.89
N ILE A 89 -0.89 0.89 -7.24
CA ILE A 89 -1.32 -0.47 -7.54
C ILE A 89 -1.99 -1.06 -6.31
N ASN A 90 -3.06 -1.78 -6.52
CA ASN A 90 -3.74 -2.45 -5.41
C ASN A 90 -3.67 -3.96 -5.63
N ILE A 91 -3.29 -4.68 -4.60
CA ILE A 91 -3.18 -6.13 -4.68
C ILE A 91 -4.36 -6.77 -3.98
N HIS A 92 -5.04 -7.65 -4.70
CA HIS A 92 -6.17 -8.39 -4.18
C HIS A 92 -5.80 -9.84 -3.98
N ASN A 93 -6.44 -10.43 -3.02
CA ASN A 93 -6.20 -11.82 -2.73
C ASN A 93 -7.40 -12.69 -3.04
N GLY A 94 -8.33 -12.23 -3.81
CA GLY A 94 -9.52 -13.02 -4.09
C GLY A 94 -9.60 -13.45 -5.53
N PRO A 95 -10.57 -14.26 -5.87
CA PRO A 95 -10.73 -14.73 -7.23
C PRO A 95 -10.99 -13.56 -8.14
N LEU A 96 -10.22 -13.49 -9.16
CA LEU A 96 -10.31 -12.39 -10.06
C LEU A 96 -11.55 -12.30 -10.89
N PRO A 97 -12.11 -13.37 -11.30
CA PRO A 97 -13.26 -13.24 -12.17
C PRO A 97 -14.36 -12.40 -11.62
N ARG A 98 -14.58 -12.50 -10.32
CA ARG A 98 -15.62 -11.78 -9.80
C ARG A 98 -15.20 -10.40 -9.63
N TYR A 99 -14.03 -10.08 -9.91
CA TYR A 99 -13.60 -8.78 -9.82
C TYR A 99 -13.51 -8.17 -11.15
N ARG A 100 -14.10 -8.77 -12.13
CA ARG A 100 -14.03 -8.27 -13.38
C ARG A 100 -14.15 -6.84 -13.36
N GLY A 101 -14.90 -6.31 -12.53
CA GLY A 101 -14.97 -4.93 -12.47
C GLY A 101 -14.02 -4.39 -11.49
N MET A 102 -13.67 -5.16 -10.50
CA MET A 102 -12.89 -4.65 -9.43
C MET A 102 -11.42 -4.71 -9.61
N SER A 103 -10.97 -5.79 -10.09
CA SER A 103 -9.56 -5.91 -10.26
C SER A 103 -9.03 -4.84 -11.16
N PRO A 104 -9.69 -4.56 -12.23
CA PRO A 104 -9.27 -3.46 -13.05
C PRO A 104 -9.35 -2.17 -12.31
N ILE A 105 -10.25 -2.07 -11.37
CA ILE A 105 -10.35 -0.89 -10.63
C ILE A 105 -9.11 -0.56 -9.93
N ASN A 106 -8.43 -1.55 -9.40
CA ASN A 106 -7.26 -1.29 -8.64
C ASN A 106 -6.20 -0.60 -9.40
N TRP A 107 -6.00 -0.98 -10.65
CA TRP A 107 -5.01 -0.31 -11.32
C TRP A 107 -5.56 0.87 -12.07
N ALA A 108 -6.82 0.94 -12.17
CA ALA A 108 -7.41 2.07 -12.71
C ALA A 108 -7.44 3.22 -11.73
N LEU A 109 -7.14 3.00 -10.49
CA LEU A 109 -7.09 4.07 -9.54
C LEU A 109 -6.23 5.19 -10.06
N LYS A 110 -5.12 4.84 -10.68
CA LYS A 110 -4.25 5.85 -11.19
C LYS A 110 -4.44 6.04 -12.66
N ASN A 111 -4.73 4.99 -13.36
CA ASN A 111 -4.89 5.08 -14.79
C ASN A 111 -6.28 5.21 -15.24
N GLU A 112 -7.17 5.59 -14.37
CA GLU A 112 -8.48 5.67 -14.70
C GLU A 112 -8.68 6.65 -15.76
N GLU A 113 -7.77 7.52 -15.86
CA GLU A 113 -7.88 8.48 -16.89
C GLU A 113 -7.79 7.75 -18.20
N THR A 114 -7.36 6.56 -18.19
CA THR A 114 -7.25 5.84 -19.42
C THR A 114 -8.47 5.02 -19.65
N GLU A 115 -9.35 5.05 -18.77
CA GLU A 115 -10.50 4.24 -18.95
C GLU A 115 -11.55 4.93 -19.63
#